data_0f70679cca3106ff3838695e3b024af7
#
_entry.id   0f70679cca3106ff3838695e3b024af7
#
_cell.length_a   1.000
_cell.length_b   1.000
_cell.length_c   1.000
_cell.angle_alpha   90.00
_cell.angle_beta   90.00
_cell.angle_gamma   90.00
#
_symmetry.space_group_name_H-M   'P 1'
#
loop_
_entity.id
_entity.type
_entity.pdbx_description
1 polymer ?
#
loop_
_entity_poly.entity_id
_entity_poly.type
_entity_poly.pdbx_seq_one_letter_code
_entity_poly.pdbx_strand_id
1 'polypeptide(L)'
;MRALLSHPLIRSLAGLAAIGLAIIIAVYSLVPVSEAPAPQLSDKIKHFAAYTALAASLSVAFGVDPRPAALAFSISALFGIGLEIAQMLGEAGREGSCLDVAANLGGALVGVLVV
;
A
#
# COMPACT_ATOMS: atom_id res chain seq x y z
N MET A 1 19.65 -3.09 12.66
CA MET A 1 18.36 -2.88 11.97
C MET A 1 17.43 -4.09 12.06
N ARG A 2 17.87 -5.28 11.61
CA ARG A 2 17.02 -6.49 11.69
C ARG A 2 16.56 -6.81 13.11
N ALA A 3 17.46 -6.70 14.09
CA ALA A 3 17.11 -6.97 15.48
C ALA A 3 16.01 -6.04 15.99
N LEU A 4 16.08 -4.75 15.63
CA LEU A 4 15.06 -3.78 15.98
C LEU A 4 13.73 -4.10 15.31
N LEU A 5 13.74 -4.41 14.02
CA LEU A 5 12.54 -4.72 13.27
C LEU A 5 11.89 -6.04 13.71
N SER A 6 12.65 -6.91 14.36
CA SER A 6 12.11 -8.17 14.88
C SER A 6 11.52 -8.04 16.29
N HIS A 7 11.65 -6.88 16.93
CA HIS A 7 11.11 -6.67 18.26
C HIS A 7 9.57 -6.76 18.24
N PRO A 8 8.95 -7.51 19.18
CA PRO A 8 7.48 -7.70 19.14
C PRO A 8 6.67 -6.41 19.15
N LEU A 9 7.10 -5.39 19.90
CA LEU A 9 6.41 -4.10 19.93
C LEU A 9 6.47 -3.42 18.58
N ILE A 10 7.64 -3.41 17.94
CA ILE A 10 7.82 -2.81 16.61
C ILE A 10 6.94 -3.54 15.59
N ARG A 11 6.90 -4.86 15.63
CA ARG A 11 6.05 -5.64 14.73
C ARG A 11 4.56 -5.35 14.94
N SER A 12 4.13 -5.21 16.18
CA SER A 12 2.75 -4.88 16.51
C SER A 12 2.38 -3.49 16.03
N LEU A 13 3.26 -2.51 16.24
CA LEU A 13 3.05 -1.14 15.77
C LEU A 13 3.00 -1.09 14.23
N ALA A 14 3.86 -1.86 13.57
CA ALA A 14 3.85 -1.96 12.11
C ALA A 14 2.53 -2.58 11.61
N GLY A 15 2.01 -3.58 12.30
CA GLY A 15 0.71 -4.17 11.97
C GLY A 15 -0.43 -3.15 12.07
N LEU A 16 -0.44 -2.37 13.13
CA LEU A 16 -1.43 -1.31 13.31
C LEU A 16 -1.29 -0.23 12.24
N ALA A 17 -0.06 0.14 11.90
CA ALA A 17 0.21 1.10 10.82
C ALA A 17 -0.29 0.56 9.48
N ALA A 18 -0.08 -0.72 9.19
CA ALA A 18 -0.56 -1.34 7.95
C ALA A 18 -2.09 -1.29 7.87
N ILE A 19 -2.79 -1.60 8.97
CA ILE A 19 -4.25 -1.53 9.01
C ILE A 19 -4.72 -0.11 8.75
N GLY A 20 -4.13 0.87 9.43
CA GLY A 20 -4.49 2.28 9.23
C GLY A 20 -4.24 2.75 7.80
N LEU A 21 -3.09 2.38 7.23
CA LEU A 21 -2.76 2.71 5.84
C LEU A 21 -3.75 2.06 4.87
N ALA A 22 -4.10 0.79 5.09
CA ALA A 22 -5.05 0.10 4.22
C ALA A 22 -6.42 0.81 4.23
N ILE A 23 -6.88 1.22 5.40
CA ILE A 23 -8.14 1.96 5.53
C ILE A 23 -8.07 3.30 4.80
N ILE A 24 -6.98 4.06 5.01
CA ILE A 24 -6.79 5.36 4.36
C ILE A 24 -6.73 5.18 2.84
N ILE A 25 -5.95 4.22 2.37
CA ILE A 25 -5.83 3.94 0.94
C ILE A 25 -7.19 3.58 0.34
N ALA A 26 -7.95 2.71 1.00
CA ALA A 26 -9.27 2.29 0.52
C ALA A 26 -10.23 3.47 0.45
N VAL A 27 -10.31 4.27 1.52
CA VAL A 27 -11.23 5.41 1.57
C VAL A 27 -10.92 6.41 0.46
N TYR A 28 -9.64 6.84 0.37
CA TYR A 28 -9.28 7.86 -0.61
C TYR A 28 -9.15 7.34 -2.04
N SER A 29 -9.07 6.02 -2.22
CA SER A 29 -9.12 5.43 -3.55
C SER A 29 -10.55 5.42 -4.13
N LEU A 30 -11.55 5.40 -3.27
CA LEU A 30 -12.95 5.25 -3.68
C LEU A 30 -13.75 6.56 -3.64
N VAL A 31 -13.15 7.66 -3.16
CA VAL A 31 -13.79 8.98 -3.22
C VAL A 31 -13.40 9.70 -4.52
N PRO A 32 -14.17 10.75 -4.93
CA PRO A 32 -13.78 11.56 -6.09
C PRO A 32 -12.39 12.16 -5.94
N VAL A 33 -11.70 12.35 -7.06
CA VAL A 33 -10.34 12.91 -7.08
C VAL A 33 -10.27 14.25 -6.36
N SER A 34 -11.31 15.08 -6.47
CA SER A 34 -11.37 16.39 -5.83
C SER A 34 -11.32 16.31 -4.31
N GLU A 35 -11.67 15.18 -3.71
CA GLU A 35 -11.68 14.97 -2.27
C GLU A 35 -10.45 14.23 -1.76
N ALA A 36 -9.55 13.81 -2.66
CA ALA A 36 -8.32 13.13 -2.28
C ALA A 36 -7.32 14.11 -1.65
N PRO A 37 -6.51 13.67 -0.67
CA PRO A 37 -5.50 14.54 -0.07
C PRO A 37 -4.38 14.86 -1.06
N ALA A 38 -3.65 15.96 -0.79
CA ALA A 38 -2.51 16.38 -1.60
C ALA A 38 -2.85 16.46 -3.09
N PRO A 39 -3.85 17.29 -3.49
CA PRO A 39 -4.29 17.31 -4.88
C PRO A 39 -3.22 17.82 -5.86
N GLN A 40 -2.18 18.48 -5.36
CA GLN A 40 -1.06 18.94 -6.17
C GLN A 40 -0.11 17.83 -6.60
N LEU A 41 -0.19 16.64 -5.97
CA LEU A 41 0.63 15.50 -6.35
C LEU A 41 -0.10 14.63 -7.36
N SER A 42 0.65 14.02 -8.30
CA SER A 42 0.04 13.09 -9.24
C SER A 42 -0.47 11.84 -8.52
N ASP A 43 -1.51 11.21 -9.07
CA ASP A 43 -2.04 9.97 -8.51
C ASP A 43 -0.99 8.87 -8.47
N LYS A 44 -0.10 8.80 -9.48
CA LYS A 44 0.96 7.78 -9.53
C LYS A 44 1.93 7.91 -8.36
N ILE A 45 2.30 9.15 -8.02
CA ILE A 45 3.19 9.41 -6.87
C ILE A 45 2.49 9.00 -5.57
N LYS A 46 1.21 9.36 -5.40
CA LYS A 46 0.45 9.00 -4.21
C LYS A 46 0.30 7.48 -4.08
N HIS A 47 -0.03 6.79 -5.16
CA HIS A 47 -0.13 5.33 -5.17
C HIS A 47 1.20 4.68 -4.83
N PHE A 48 2.27 5.11 -5.50
CA PHE A 48 3.60 4.56 -5.25
C PHE A 48 4.00 4.71 -3.79
N ALA A 49 3.89 5.92 -3.24
CA ALA A 49 4.26 6.20 -1.85
C ALA A 49 3.40 5.42 -0.85
N ALA A 50 2.08 5.37 -1.08
CA ALA A 50 1.15 4.67 -0.20
C ALA A 50 1.43 3.17 -0.15
N TYR A 51 1.68 2.55 -1.30
CA TYR A 51 1.94 1.11 -1.36
C TYR A 51 3.35 0.76 -0.90
N THR A 52 4.31 1.68 -1.03
CA THR A 52 5.62 1.52 -0.39
C THR A 52 5.46 1.44 1.13
N ALA A 53 4.72 2.36 1.72
CA ALA A 53 4.48 2.38 3.16
C ALA A 53 3.69 1.16 3.62
N LEU A 54 2.65 0.76 2.87
CA LEU A 54 1.84 -0.40 3.21
C LEU A 54 2.66 -1.68 3.18
N ALA A 55 3.39 -1.93 2.11
CA ALA A 55 4.18 -3.15 1.97
C ALA A 55 5.32 -3.20 2.97
N ALA A 56 5.98 -2.08 3.24
CA ALA A 56 7.02 -2.01 4.27
C ALA A 56 6.46 -2.34 5.65
N SER A 57 5.31 -1.76 6.00
CA SER A 57 4.65 -2.01 7.28
C SER A 57 4.24 -3.48 7.43
N LEU A 58 3.66 -4.07 6.39
CA LEU A 58 3.29 -5.49 6.39
C LEU A 58 4.52 -6.38 6.50
N SER A 59 5.60 -6.04 5.80
CA SER A 59 6.84 -6.80 5.86
C SER A 59 7.43 -6.82 7.27
N VAL A 60 7.40 -5.69 7.96
CA VAL A 60 7.86 -5.63 9.35
C VAL A 60 6.93 -6.44 10.26
N ALA A 61 5.61 -6.31 10.06
CA ALA A 61 4.63 -7.01 10.88
C ALA A 61 4.73 -8.53 10.75
N PHE A 62 4.92 -9.03 9.52
CA PHE A 62 5.01 -10.47 9.26
C PHE A 62 6.40 -11.04 9.54
N GLY A 63 7.42 -10.20 9.42
CA GLY A 63 8.82 -10.59 9.51
C GLY A 63 9.56 -10.15 8.25
N VAL A 64 10.84 -9.82 8.41
CA VAL A 64 11.63 -9.25 7.32
C VAL A 64 12.36 -10.30 6.49
N ASP A 65 12.08 -11.58 6.71
CA ASP A 65 12.66 -12.69 5.95
C ASP A 65 11.97 -12.82 4.57
N PRO A 66 12.58 -13.54 3.62
CA PRO A 66 12.05 -13.59 2.23
C PRO A 66 10.61 -14.08 2.10
N ARG A 67 10.19 -15.09 2.86
CA ARG A 67 8.82 -15.61 2.78
C ARG A 67 7.79 -14.59 3.29
N PRO A 68 7.96 -14.02 4.49
CA PRO A 68 7.06 -12.94 4.93
C PRO A 68 7.07 -11.73 4.01
N ALA A 69 8.23 -11.37 3.45
CA ALA A 69 8.32 -10.27 2.49
C ALA A 69 7.51 -10.56 1.22
N ALA A 70 7.59 -11.79 0.70
CA ALA A 70 6.80 -12.19 -0.45
C ALA A 70 5.30 -12.13 -0.14
N LEU A 71 4.89 -12.53 1.08
CA LEU A 71 3.50 -12.44 1.51
C LEU A 71 3.05 -10.99 1.60
N ALA A 72 3.87 -10.11 2.18
CA ALA A 72 3.58 -8.69 2.28
C ALA A 72 3.42 -8.06 0.90
N PHE A 73 4.30 -8.37 -0.04
CA PHE A 73 4.19 -7.91 -1.42
C PHE A 73 2.89 -8.40 -2.06
N SER A 74 2.59 -9.70 -1.92
CA SER A 74 1.40 -10.30 -2.53
C SER A 74 0.11 -9.69 -2.00
N ILE A 75 0.01 -9.48 -0.68
CA ILE A 75 -1.17 -8.86 -0.07
C ILE A 75 -1.32 -7.43 -0.56
N SER A 76 -0.23 -6.65 -0.59
CA SER A 76 -0.26 -5.27 -1.07
C SER A 76 -0.67 -5.21 -2.55
N ALA A 77 -0.12 -6.12 -3.38
CA ALA A 77 -0.44 -6.18 -4.80
C ALA A 77 -1.90 -6.52 -5.04
N LEU A 78 -2.42 -7.53 -4.35
CA LEU A 78 -3.82 -7.94 -4.48
C LEU A 78 -4.78 -6.86 -3.98
N PHE A 79 -4.42 -6.19 -2.89
CA PHE A 79 -5.18 -5.06 -2.37
C PHE A 79 -5.26 -3.93 -3.39
N GLY A 80 -4.12 -3.60 -4.02
CA GLY A 80 -4.07 -2.55 -5.04
C GLY A 80 -4.88 -2.92 -6.29
N ILE A 81 -4.78 -4.17 -6.75
CA ILE A 81 -5.56 -4.64 -7.89
C ILE A 81 -7.05 -4.61 -7.55
N GLY A 82 -7.43 -5.06 -6.36
CA GLY A 82 -8.83 -5.05 -5.93
C GLY A 82 -9.42 -3.67 -5.88
N LEU A 83 -8.68 -2.69 -5.35
CA LEU A 83 -9.13 -1.30 -5.32
C LEU A 83 -9.23 -0.70 -6.72
N GLU A 84 -8.31 -1.05 -7.61
CA GLU A 84 -8.36 -0.59 -9.00
C GLU A 84 -9.62 -1.09 -9.70
N ILE A 85 -9.97 -2.35 -9.48
CA ILE A 85 -11.21 -2.92 -10.00
C ILE A 85 -12.43 -2.20 -9.39
N ALA A 86 -12.40 -1.94 -8.09
CA ALA A 86 -13.48 -1.21 -7.42
C ALA A 86 -13.64 0.21 -7.97
N GLN A 87 -12.54 0.89 -8.31
CA GLN A 87 -12.60 2.20 -8.95
C GLN A 87 -13.24 2.14 -10.33
N MET A 88 -12.91 1.11 -11.11
CA MET A 88 -13.50 0.90 -12.44
C MET A 88 -15.00 0.66 -12.37
N LEU A 89 -15.49 -0.02 -11.35
CA LEU A 89 -16.89 -0.36 -11.16
C LEU A 89 -17.67 0.70 -10.39
N GLY A 90 -16.97 1.64 -9.75
CA GLY A 90 -17.60 2.65 -8.91
C GLY A 90 -18.12 3.85 -9.67
N GLU A 91 -18.91 4.67 -8.97
CA GLU A 91 -19.54 5.87 -9.54
C GLU A 91 -18.85 7.16 -9.12
N ALA A 92 -17.66 7.06 -8.52
CA ALA A 92 -16.97 8.22 -7.97
C ALA A 92 -16.21 9.04 -9.02
N GLY A 93 -16.37 8.74 -10.30
CA GLY A 93 -15.70 9.47 -11.38
C GLY A 93 -14.22 9.16 -11.52
N ARG A 94 -13.74 8.09 -10.87
CA ARG A 94 -12.36 7.65 -11.01
C ARG A 94 -12.26 6.57 -12.07
N GLU A 95 -11.14 6.57 -12.78
CA GLU A 95 -10.85 5.57 -13.80
C GLU A 95 -9.72 4.67 -13.32
N GLY A 96 -9.91 3.35 -13.43
CA GLY A 96 -8.85 2.41 -13.22
C GLY A 96 -7.86 2.47 -14.38
N SER A 97 -6.57 2.27 -14.11
CA SER A 97 -5.55 2.27 -15.16
C SER A 97 -4.46 1.27 -14.87
N CYS A 98 -3.88 0.74 -15.95
CA CYS A 98 -2.73 -0.15 -15.84
C CYS A 98 -1.52 0.58 -15.24
N LEU A 99 -1.39 1.88 -15.47
CA LEU A 99 -0.32 2.68 -14.89
C LEU A 99 -0.46 2.80 -13.38
N ASP A 100 -1.69 2.92 -12.88
CA ASP A 100 -1.95 2.96 -11.44
C ASP A 100 -1.60 1.61 -10.80
N VAL A 101 -1.97 0.51 -11.45
CA VAL A 101 -1.57 -0.82 -10.99
C VAL A 101 -0.05 -0.96 -10.98
N ALA A 102 0.63 -0.49 -12.03
CA ALA A 102 2.10 -0.53 -12.09
C ALA A 102 2.72 0.29 -10.97
N ALA A 103 2.17 1.47 -10.65
CA ALA A 103 2.66 2.29 -9.55
C ALA A 103 2.46 1.59 -8.21
N ASN A 104 1.31 0.94 -8.01
CA ASN A 104 1.03 0.18 -6.79
C ASN A 104 2.02 -0.98 -6.62
N LEU A 105 2.24 -1.75 -7.68
CA LEU A 105 3.16 -2.88 -7.65
C LEU A 105 4.61 -2.43 -7.44
N GLY A 106 5.03 -1.37 -8.13
CA GLY A 106 6.36 -0.79 -7.95
C GLY A 106 6.58 -0.29 -6.54
N GLY A 107 5.59 0.38 -5.98
CA GLY A 107 5.63 0.85 -4.60
C GLY A 107 5.74 -0.30 -3.61
N ALA A 108 4.91 -1.33 -3.79
CA ALA A 108 4.95 -2.52 -2.93
C ALA A 108 6.31 -3.22 -3.00
N LEU A 109 6.89 -3.33 -4.19
CA LEU A 109 8.21 -3.93 -4.35
C LEU A 109 9.28 -3.14 -3.60
N VAL A 110 9.29 -1.81 -3.78
CA VAL A 110 10.22 -0.94 -3.04
C VAL A 110 10.03 -1.11 -1.54
N GLY A 111 8.78 -1.16 -1.08
CA GLY A 111 8.46 -1.29 0.35
C GLY A 111 9.07 -2.54 0.98
N VAL A 112 8.98 -3.69 0.30
CA VAL A 112 9.56 -4.93 0.84
C VAL A 112 11.08 -4.97 0.69
N LEU A 113 11.64 -4.28 -0.30
CA LEU A 113 13.09 -4.27 -0.51
C LEU A 113 13.84 -3.35 0.45
N VAL A 114 13.21 -2.26 0.92
CA VAL A 114 13.88 -1.33 1.84
C VAL A 114 13.84 -1.80 3.30
N VAL A 115 13.11 -2.84 3.60
CA VAL A 115 13.04 -3.45 4.93
C VAL A 115 13.91 -4.69 4.95
#